data_b42cbc4d03a9acabad5d6481dbeb966f
#
_entry.id   b42cbc4d03a9acabad5d6481dbeb966f
#
_cell.length_a   1.000
_cell.length_b   1.000
_cell.length_c   1.000
_cell.angle_alpha   90.00
_cell.angle_beta   90.00
_cell.angle_gamma   90.00
#
_symmetry.space_group_name_H-M   'P 1'
#
loop_
_entity.id
_entity.type
_entity.pdbx_description
1 polymer ?
#
loop_
_entity_poly.entity_id
_entity_poly.type
_entity_poly.pdbx_seq_one_letter_code
_entity_poly.pdbx_strand_id
1 'polypeptide(L)' 'MNEKPKILITDDSEINRALLKEILGDGYDYLEAEDGTAAVELMRQRTDISLLLLDLMMPGMDGFDVLRVMKYHAWLDEIP' A
#
# COMPACT_ATOMS: atom_id res chain seq x y z
N MET A 1 -16.00 -13.28 13.59
CA MET A 1 -16.09 -12.33 12.54
C MET A 1 -14.88 -12.37 11.67
N ASN A 2 -15.10 -12.55 10.45
CA ASN A 2 -14.02 -12.85 9.52
C ASN A 2 -13.70 -11.67 8.64
N GLU A 3 -13.08 -10.67 9.24
CA GLU A 3 -12.54 -9.59 8.45
C GLU A 3 -11.36 -10.09 7.67
N LYS A 4 -11.38 -9.80 6.39
CA LYS A 4 -10.23 -10.11 5.53
C LYS A 4 -9.09 -9.14 5.83
N PRO A 5 -7.84 -9.60 5.79
CA PRO A 5 -6.71 -8.69 5.86
C PRO A 5 -6.77 -7.66 4.74
N LYS A 6 -6.34 -6.45 5.03
CA LYS A 6 -6.31 -5.36 4.05
C LYS A 6 -4.92 -5.18 3.50
N ILE A 7 -4.81 -5.23 2.18
CA ILE A 7 -3.54 -5.02 1.48
C ILE A 7 -3.63 -3.69 0.73
N LEU A 8 -2.69 -2.81 1.00
CA LEU A 8 -2.53 -1.58 0.24
C LEU A 8 -1.55 -1.84 -0.90
N ILE A 9 -2.02 -1.68 -2.13
CA ILE A 9 -1.21 -1.84 -3.34
C ILE A 9 -0.89 -0.44 -3.87
N THR A 10 0.38 -0.11 -3.91
CA THR A 10 0.86 1.19 -4.38
C THR A 10 1.69 1.00 -5.63
N ASP A 11 1.13 1.42 -6.76
CA ASP A 11 1.77 1.29 -8.07
C ASP A 11 1.09 2.31 -8.99
N ASP A 12 1.86 3.00 -9.82
CA ASP A 12 1.31 4.00 -10.74
C ASP A 12 0.59 3.38 -11.93
N SER A 13 0.74 2.08 -12.14
CA SER A 13 0.08 1.36 -13.22
C SER A 13 -1.20 0.70 -12.74
N GLU A 14 -2.33 1.12 -13.28
CA GLU A 14 -3.62 0.50 -12.98
C GLU A 14 -3.63 -0.98 -13.37
N ILE A 15 -2.98 -1.32 -14.48
CA ILE A 15 -2.89 -2.70 -14.95
C ILE A 15 -2.12 -3.55 -13.95
N ASN A 16 -1.01 -3.04 -13.44
CA ASN A 16 -0.22 -3.77 -12.44
C ASN A 16 -1.01 -3.99 -11.16
N ARG A 17 -1.75 -2.99 -10.71
CA ARG A 17 -2.59 -3.14 -9.51
C ARG A 17 -3.65 -4.20 -9.72
N ALA A 18 -4.32 -4.18 -10.88
CA ALA A 18 -5.33 -5.18 -11.21
C ALA A 18 -4.74 -6.59 -11.26
N LEU A 19 -3.56 -6.72 -11.84
CA LEU A 19 -2.87 -8.01 -11.96
C LEU A 19 -2.49 -8.56 -10.59
N LEU A 20 -2.01 -7.71 -9.70
CA LEU A 20 -1.66 -8.13 -8.33
C LEU A 20 -2.89 -8.64 -7.58
N LYS A 21 -4.03 -7.96 -7.70
CA LYS A 21 -5.26 -8.42 -7.09
C LYS A 21 -5.69 -9.79 -7.63
N GLU A 22 -5.52 -9.99 -8.91
CA GLU A 22 -5.85 -11.27 -9.55
C GLU A 22 -4.96 -12.39 -9.01
N ILE A 23 -3.67 -12.13 -8.88
CA ILE A 23 -2.70 -13.10 -8.39
C ILE A 23 -2.96 -13.45 -6.92
N LEU A 24 -3.26 -12.45 -6.10
CA LEU A 24 -3.45 -12.64 -4.67
C LEU A 24 -4.82 -13.23 -4.33
N GLY A 25 -5.83 -12.98 -5.15
CA GLY A 25 -7.13 -13.63 -5.03
C GLY A 25 -8.11 -12.95 -4.08
N ASP A 26 -9.13 -13.71 -3.71
CA ASP A 26 -10.31 -13.20 -2.99
C ASP A 26 -10.16 -13.16 -1.47
N GLY A 27 -9.05 -13.66 -0.96
CA GLY A 27 -8.86 -13.78 0.50
C GLY A 27 -8.55 -12.47 1.21
N TYR A 28 -8.48 -11.36 0.47
CA TYR A 28 -8.04 -10.07 0.99
C TYR A 28 -8.95 -8.95 0.53
N ASP A 29 -9.02 -7.91 1.32
CA ASP A 29 -9.58 -6.64 0.88
C ASP A 29 -8.44 -5.76 0.39
N TYR A 30 -8.66 -5.02 -0.69
CA TYR A 30 -7.62 -4.24 -1.32
C TYR A 30 -7.90 -2.75 -1.23
N LEU A 31 -6.85 -2.00 -0.92
CA LEU A 31 -6.80 -0.56 -1.11
C LEU A 31 -5.78 -0.29 -2.19
N GLU A 32 -6.01 0.72 -3.00
CA GLU A 32 -5.10 1.05 -4.08
C GLU A 32 -4.66 2.50 -3.98
N ALA A 33 -3.39 2.71 -4.26
CA ALA A 33 -2.81 4.05 -4.38
C ALA A 33 -2.01 4.12 -5.67
N GLU A 34 -2.19 5.17 -6.43
CA GLU A 34 -1.51 5.33 -7.71
C GLU A 34 -0.15 6.03 -7.57
N ASP A 35 0.14 6.56 -6.39
CA ASP A 35 1.42 7.21 -6.11
C ASP A 35 1.71 7.18 -4.62
N GLY A 36 2.89 7.65 -4.26
CA GLY A 36 3.34 7.66 -2.87
C GLY A 36 2.51 8.58 -1.99
N THR A 37 2.06 9.71 -2.51
CA THR A 37 1.26 10.66 -1.75
C THR A 37 -0.08 10.04 -1.35
N ALA A 38 -0.74 9.36 -2.28
CA ALA A 38 -1.98 8.67 -2.00
C ALA A 38 -1.78 7.55 -0.99
N ALA A 39 -0.68 6.80 -1.09
CA ALA A 39 -0.36 5.73 -0.16
C ALA A 39 -0.16 6.26 1.26
N VAL A 40 0.61 7.33 1.40
CA VAL A 40 0.85 7.95 2.70
C VAL A 40 -0.45 8.44 3.31
N GLU A 41 -1.32 9.04 2.51
CA GLU A 41 -2.60 9.55 2.99
C GLU A 41 -3.49 8.42 3.50
N LEU A 42 -3.53 7.29 2.79
CA LEU A 42 -4.29 6.11 3.24
C LEU A 42 -3.72 5.54 4.54
N MET A 43 -2.40 5.44 4.65
CA MET A 43 -1.77 4.95 5.87
C MET A 43 -2.01 5.88 7.06
N ARG A 44 -2.10 7.18 6.81
CA ARG A 44 -2.38 8.17 7.84
C ARG A 44 -3.81 8.05 8.37
N GLN A 45 -4.75 7.75 7.50
CA GLN A 45 -6.17 7.69 7.84
C GLN A 45 -6.61 6.34 8.40
N ARG A 46 -5.87 5.27 8.12
CA ARG A 46 -6.28 3.92 8.45
C ARG A 46 -5.26 3.22 9.33
N THR A 47 -5.76 2.47 10.29
CA THR A 47 -4.93 1.68 11.19
C THR A 47 -5.05 0.18 10.94
N ASP A 48 -5.82 -0.21 9.92
CA ASP A 48 -6.18 -1.60 9.65
C ASP A 48 -5.47 -2.20 8.43
N ILE A 49 -4.42 -1.56 7.94
CA ILE A 49 -3.64 -2.08 6.80
C ILE A 49 -2.71 -3.17 7.30
N SER A 50 -2.87 -4.37 6.73
CA SER A 50 -2.09 -5.54 7.14
C SER A 50 -0.79 -5.71 6.34
N LEU A 51 -0.76 -5.23 5.11
CA LEU A 51 0.40 -5.39 4.22
C LEU A 51 0.43 -4.26 3.23
N LEU A 52 1.63 -3.78 2.95
CA LEU A 52 1.89 -2.78 1.91
C LEU A 52 2.72 -3.41 0.79
N LEU A 53 2.19 -3.40 -0.41
CA LEU A 53 2.93 -3.71 -1.63
C LEU A 53 3.28 -2.40 -2.30
N LEU A 54 4.57 -2.14 -2.45
CA LEU A 54 5.07 -0.82 -2.79
C LEU A 54 5.99 -0.87 -4.00
N ASP A 55 5.57 -0.21 -5.08
CA ASP A 55 6.45 0.04 -6.22
C ASP A 55 7.47 1.10 -5.83
N LEU A 56 8.74 0.81 -6.02
CA LEU A 56 9.81 1.74 -5.68
C LEU A 56 10.04 2.81 -6.75
N MET A 57 9.55 2.58 -7.97
CA MET A 57 9.82 3.44 -9.12
C MET A 57 8.54 4.13 -9.58
N MET A 58 8.11 5.13 -8.84
CA MET A 58 6.93 5.92 -9.18
C MET A 58 7.31 7.39 -9.40
N PRO A 59 6.61 8.11 -10.27
CA PRO A 59 6.84 9.55 -10.41
C PRO A 59 6.42 10.30 -9.15
N GLY A 60 7.07 11.42 -8.89
CA GLY A 60 6.80 12.22 -7.70
C GLY A 60 7.32 11.55 -6.44
N MET A 61 6.46 11.32 -5.47
CA MET A 61 6.83 10.58 -4.27
C MET A 61 6.90 9.10 -4.60
N ASP A 62 8.12 8.58 -4.74
CA ASP A 62 8.35 7.17 -5.08
C ASP A 62 8.34 6.29 -3.83
N GLY A 63 8.59 4.98 -4.03
CA GLY A 63 8.56 4.03 -2.95
C GLY A 63 9.60 4.30 -1.86
N PHE A 64 10.77 4.83 -2.23
CA PHE A 64 11.78 5.18 -1.24
C PHE A 64 11.32 6.35 -0.36
N ASP A 65 10.65 7.32 -0.96
CA ASP A 65 10.08 8.45 -0.20
C ASP A 65 9.00 7.97 0.76
N VAL A 66 8.16 7.03 0.32
CA VAL A 66 7.14 6.44 1.19
C VAL A 66 7.79 5.73 2.38
N LEU A 67 8.88 4.98 2.14
CA LEU A 67 9.59 4.31 3.22
C LEU A 67 10.17 5.30 4.22
N ARG A 68 10.68 6.44 3.75
CA ARG A 68 11.17 7.49 4.65
C ARG A 68 10.06 8.04 5.55
N VAL A 69 8.88 8.27 4.98
CA VAL A 69 7.72 8.76 5.76
C VAL A 69 7.31 7.70 6.77
N MET A 70 7.27 6.43 6.38
CA MET A 70 6.92 5.35 7.28
C MET A 70 7.91 5.24 8.45
N LYS A 71 9.19 5.42 8.17
CA LYS A 71 10.22 5.42 9.20
C LYS A 71 10.02 6.57 10.18
N TYR A 72 9.74 7.75 9.65
CA TYR A 72 9.51 8.95 10.46
C TYR A 72 8.33 8.75 11.44
N HIS A 73 7.27 8.11 10.99
CA HIS A 73 6.08 7.85 11.79
C HIS A 73 6.11 6.51 12.53
N ALA A 74 7.20 5.77 12.47
CA ALA A 74 7.34 4.43 13.04
C ALA A 74 6.36 3.40 12.47
N TRP A 75 5.83 3.63 11.28
CA TRP A 75 4.89 2.70 10.63
C TRP A 75 5.58 1.44 10.14
N LEU A 76 6.91 1.47 9.91
CA LEU A 76 7.66 0.30 9.46
C LEU A 76 7.54 -0.87 10.44
N ASP A 77 7.36 -0.58 11.71
CA ASP A 77 7.20 -1.62 12.73
C ASP A 77 5.79 -2.19 12.79
N GLU A 78 4.82 -1.50 12.18
CA GLU A 78 3.41 -1.86 12.26
C GLU A 78 2.86 -2.45 10.97
N ILE A 79 3.41 -2.06 9.80
CA ILE A 79 2.91 -2.47 8.48
C ILE A 79 4.03 -3.20 7.73
N PRO A 80 3.89 -4.52 7.57
CA PRO A 80 4.84 -5.28 6.75
C PRO A 80 4.88 -4.86 5.29
#